data_d64ba9d712906b25b7050bbb241c2437
#
_entry.id   d64ba9d712906b25b7050bbb241c2437
#
_cell.length_a   1.000
_cell.length_b   1.000
_cell.length_c   1.000
_cell.angle_alpha   90.00
_cell.angle_beta   90.00
_cell.angle_gamma   90.00
#
_symmetry.space_group_name_H-M   'P 1'
#
loop_
_entity.id
_entity.type
_entity.pdbx_description
1 polymer ?
#
loop_
_entity_poly.entity_id
_entity_poly.type
_entity_poly.pdbx_seq_one_letter_code
_entity_poly.pdbx_strand_id
1 'polypeptide(L)'
;IKTSCSGRLGGADIARSEGYHEGSIPLQTLRANIDYGFAEAKATYGRIGVKVWIYKGQILPKDGKKVLQGYTDLKNPFGGRNDRRRNDRGPRGERRGRQDRPERKEGGN
;
A
#
# COMPACT_ATOMS: atom_id res chain seq x y z
N ILE A 1 23.81 -1.35 5.64
CA ILE A 1 22.94 -1.98 6.64
C ILE A 1 22.77 -1.02 7.81
N LYS A 2 21.54 -0.86 8.27
CA LYS A 2 21.22 -0.15 9.50
C LYS A 2 20.41 -1.06 10.40
N THR A 3 20.78 -1.12 11.67
CA THR A 3 20.05 -1.89 12.68
C THR A 3 19.67 -0.98 13.82
N SER A 4 18.56 -1.27 14.46
CA SER A 4 18.12 -0.56 15.67
C SER A 4 17.53 -1.59 16.63
N CYS A 5 18.11 -1.66 17.82
CA CYS A 5 17.66 -2.52 18.91
C CYS A 5 17.10 -1.64 20.01
N SER A 6 15.94 -1.99 20.53
CA SER A 6 15.31 -1.27 21.62
C SER A 6 14.68 -2.21 22.64
N GLY A 7 14.82 -1.87 23.89
CA GLY A 7 14.34 -2.65 25.03
C GLY A 7 15.32 -2.61 26.20
N ARG A 8 15.18 -3.56 27.12
CA ARG A 8 16.09 -3.74 28.26
C ARG A 8 17.34 -4.49 27.83
N LEU A 9 18.22 -3.78 27.14
CA LEU A 9 19.45 -4.32 26.56
C LEU A 9 20.43 -4.73 27.67
N GLY A 10 20.95 -5.95 27.58
CA GLY A 10 21.86 -6.49 28.58
C GLY A 10 21.24 -6.73 29.96
N GLY A 11 19.92 -6.77 30.08
CA GLY A 11 19.22 -6.93 31.35
C GLY A 11 19.10 -5.66 32.21
N ALA A 12 19.37 -4.48 31.62
CA ALA A 12 19.27 -3.20 32.32
C ALA A 12 17.82 -2.90 32.74
N ASP A 13 17.64 -2.26 33.91
CA ASP A 13 16.30 -1.91 34.41
C ASP A 13 15.61 -0.86 33.55
N ILE A 14 16.37 0.05 32.96
CA ILE A 14 15.87 1.10 32.07
C ILE A 14 16.06 0.67 30.62
N ALA A 15 14.97 0.69 29.85
CA ALA A 15 15.01 0.41 28.43
C ALA A 15 15.84 1.46 27.68
N ARG A 16 16.62 1.00 26.72
CA ARG A 16 17.45 1.84 25.84
C ARG A 16 17.20 1.49 24.39
N SER A 17 17.59 2.39 23.51
CA SER A 17 17.65 2.14 22.08
C SER A 17 19.07 2.31 21.60
N GLU A 18 19.57 1.31 20.92
CA GLU A 18 20.90 1.34 20.30
C GLU A 18 20.74 1.16 18.80
N GLY A 19 21.47 1.94 18.03
CA GLY A 19 21.46 1.88 16.57
C GLY A 19 22.86 1.77 16.01
N TYR A 20 23.04 0.86 15.08
CA TYR A 20 24.27 0.68 14.34
C TYR A 20 24.00 0.85 12.85
N HIS A 21 24.93 1.45 12.13
CA HIS A 21 24.83 1.54 10.68
C HIS A 21 26.20 1.35 10.04
N GLU A 22 26.22 0.67 8.94
CA GLU A 22 27.39 0.47 8.11
C GLU A 22 27.03 0.76 6.65
N GLY A 23 27.85 1.57 6.02
CA GLY A 23 27.58 2.04 4.66
C GLY A 23 26.54 3.15 4.61
N SER A 24 26.04 3.42 3.41
CA SER A 24 25.02 4.43 3.16
C SER A 24 23.64 3.80 3.02
N ILE A 25 22.64 4.37 3.71
CA ILE A 25 21.25 3.95 3.60
C ILE A 25 20.38 5.16 3.31
N PRO A 26 20.15 5.47 2.02
CA PRO A 26 19.36 6.62 1.62
C PRO A 26 17.84 6.32 1.76
N LEU A 27 17.28 6.49 2.95
CA LEU A 27 15.87 6.25 3.22
C LEU A 27 14.94 7.22 2.47
N GLN A 28 15.44 8.38 2.07
CA GLN A 28 14.70 9.43 1.39
C GLN A 28 14.62 9.24 -0.13
N THR A 29 15.43 8.33 -0.69
CA THR A 29 15.52 8.11 -2.13
C THR A 29 14.46 7.10 -2.56
N LEU A 30 13.50 7.51 -3.39
CA LEU A 30 12.42 6.65 -3.89
C LEU A 30 12.91 5.48 -4.75
N ARG A 31 14.01 5.66 -5.48
CA ARG A 31 14.63 4.63 -6.32
C ARG A 31 15.51 3.66 -5.53
N ALA A 32 15.71 3.87 -4.24
CA ALA A 32 16.50 2.97 -3.41
C ALA A 32 15.71 1.70 -3.08
N ASN A 33 16.33 0.54 -3.33
CA ASN A 33 15.76 -0.73 -2.93
C ASN A 33 16.21 -1.02 -1.50
N ILE A 34 15.35 -0.74 -0.55
CA ILE A 34 15.59 -0.96 0.87
C ILE A 34 14.64 -2.06 1.35
N ASP A 35 15.23 -3.11 1.87
CA ASP A 35 14.50 -4.18 2.53
C ASP A 35 14.44 -3.88 4.03
N TYR A 36 13.29 -4.11 4.63
CA TYR A 36 13.03 -3.85 6.03
C TYR A 36 12.54 -5.11 6.73
N GLY A 37 13.17 -5.42 7.84
CA GLY A 37 12.78 -6.52 8.71
C GLY A 37 12.57 -6.04 10.14
N PHE A 38 11.59 -6.63 10.80
CA PHE A 38 11.32 -6.43 12.21
C PHE A 38 11.20 -7.78 12.92
N ALA A 39 11.83 -7.90 14.06
CA ALA A 39 11.73 -9.06 14.91
C ALA A 39 11.67 -8.66 16.38
N GLU A 40 10.99 -9.43 17.18
CA GLU A 40 10.95 -9.28 18.64
C GLU A 40 11.59 -10.47 19.31
N ALA A 41 12.51 -10.22 20.21
CA ALA A 41 13.08 -11.23 21.10
C ALA A 41 12.35 -11.23 22.44
N LYS A 42 11.81 -12.37 22.83
CA LYS A 42 11.18 -12.55 24.13
C LYS A 42 12.26 -12.91 25.14
N ALA A 43 12.63 -11.95 25.98
CA ALA A 43 13.59 -12.13 27.06
C ALA A 43 12.88 -12.29 28.41
N THR A 44 13.61 -12.74 29.44
CA THR A 44 13.11 -12.91 30.80
C THR A 44 12.59 -11.57 31.38
N TYR A 45 13.24 -10.46 31.02
CA TYR A 45 12.91 -9.11 31.49
C TYR A 45 11.95 -8.31 30.60
N GLY A 46 11.38 -8.93 29.57
CA GLY A 46 10.49 -8.27 28.63
C GLY A 46 10.79 -8.64 27.18
N ARG A 47 10.47 -7.72 26.26
CA ARG A 47 10.71 -7.91 24.82
C ARG A 47 11.72 -6.92 24.31
N ILE A 48 12.59 -7.37 23.44
CA ILE A 48 13.55 -6.55 22.73
C ILE A 48 13.13 -6.50 21.26
N GLY A 49 12.83 -5.29 20.77
CA GLY A 49 12.51 -5.08 19.37
C GLY A 49 13.77 -4.83 18.55
N VAL A 50 13.91 -5.52 17.45
CA VAL A 50 15.00 -5.36 16.49
C VAL A 50 14.44 -4.94 15.15
N LYS A 51 14.96 -3.85 14.60
CA LYS A 51 14.63 -3.33 13.27
C LYS A 51 15.89 -3.38 12.42
N VAL A 52 15.77 -3.85 11.20
CA VAL A 52 16.88 -3.96 10.27
C VAL A 52 16.48 -3.37 8.93
N TRP A 53 17.34 -2.54 8.36
CA TRP A 53 17.22 -1.98 7.02
C TRP A 53 18.41 -2.40 6.19
N ILE A 54 18.17 -3.00 5.05
CA ILE A 54 19.20 -3.47 4.13
C ILE A 54 19.04 -2.74 2.81
N TYR A 55 20.05 -1.98 2.43
CA TYR A 55 20.09 -1.33 1.12
C TYR A 55 20.69 -2.28 0.08
N LYS A 56 19.88 -2.68 -0.88
CA LYS A 56 20.27 -3.61 -1.96
C LYS A 56 20.75 -2.92 -3.24
N GLY A 57 20.71 -1.61 -3.30
CA GLY A 57 21.09 -0.83 -4.47
C GLY A 57 19.95 0.03 -5.00
N GLN A 58 20.14 0.62 -6.17
CA GLN A 58 19.15 1.45 -6.82
C GLN A 58 18.38 0.65 -7.88
N ILE A 59 17.08 0.84 -7.92
CA ILE A 59 16.24 0.33 -8.98
C ILE A 59 16.04 1.46 -10.00
N LEU A 60 16.67 1.34 -11.16
CA LEU A 60 16.41 2.22 -12.29
C LEU A 60 15.36 1.55 -13.16
N PRO A 61 14.22 2.19 -13.42
CA PRO A 61 13.22 1.64 -14.32
C PRO A 61 13.75 1.68 -15.75
N LYS A 62 14.29 0.58 -16.23
CA LYS A 62 14.55 0.37 -17.67
C LYS A 62 13.25 0.20 -18.44
N ASP A 63 12.24 -0.35 -17.78
CA ASP A 63 10.87 -0.52 -18.29
C ASP A 63 9.89 -0.12 -17.17
N GLY A 64 9.39 1.10 -17.21
CA GLY A 64 8.64 1.73 -16.12
C GLY A 64 7.38 1.02 -15.60
N LYS A 65 6.98 -0.10 -16.21
CA LYS A 65 5.82 -0.89 -15.79
C LYS A 65 6.15 -2.04 -14.82
N LYS A 66 7.34 -2.65 -14.93
CA LYS A 66 7.64 -3.87 -14.14
C LYS A 66 8.01 -3.61 -12.68
N VAL A 67 8.57 -2.44 -12.38
CA VAL A 67 8.99 -2.11 -11.01
C VAL A 67 7.80 -1.78 -10.11
N LEU A 68 6.77 -1.16 -10.67
CA LEU A 68 5.54 -0.83 -9.94
C LEU A 68 4.66 -2.04 -9.66
N GLN A 69 4.71 -3.08 -10.49
CA GLN A 69 3.88 -4.27 -10.35
C GLN A 69 4.24 -5.08 -9.11
N GLY A 70 5.52 -5.35 -8.86
CA GLY A 70 5.98 -6.04 -7.66
C GLY A 70 5.76 -5.25 -6.35
N TYR A 71 5.67 -3.91 -6.45
CA TYR A 71 5.42 -3.06 -5.29
C TYR A 71 3.93 -2.93 -4.94
N THR A 72 3.04 -2.99 -5.93
CA THR A 72 1.59 -2.97 -5.71
C THR A 72 1.09 -4.26 -5.07
N ASP A 73 1.69 -5.40 -5.39
CA ASP A 73 1.32 -6.69 -4.82
C ASP A 73 1.67 -6.79 -3.33
N LEU A 74 2.76 -6.15 -2.90
CA LEU A 74 3.15 -6.09 -1.49
C LEU A 74 2.30 -5.12 -0.64
N LYS A 75 1.67 -4.13 -1.26
CA LYS A 75 0.86 -3.12 -0.55
C LYS A 75 -0.57 -3.56 -0.23
N ASN A 76 -1.07 -4.60 -0.87
CA ASN A 76 -2.44 -5.07 -0.67
C ASN A 76 -2.51 -6.53 -0.21
N PRO A 77 -1.98 -6.89 0.97
CA PRO A 77 -2.21 -8.22 1.53
C PRO A 77 -3.69 -8.49 1.83
N PHE A 78 -4.52 -7.44 1.82
CA PHE A 78 -5.97 -7.51 2.01
C PHE A 78 -6.79 -7.05 0.79
N GLY A 79 -6.16 -6.81 -0.37
CA GLY A 79 -6.78 -6.22 -1.57
C GLY A 79 -7.78 -7.11 -2.34
N GLY A 80 -8.09 -8.29 -1.85
CA GLY A 80 -8.97 -9.25 -2.55
C GLY A 80 -10.48 -9.05 -2.37
N ARG A 81 -10.95 -8.04 -1.63
CA ARG A 81 -12.40 -7.95 -1.30
C ARG A 81 -13.20 -6.81 -1.92
N ASN A 82 -12.58 -5.84 -2.57
CA ASN A 82 -13.31 -4.65 -3.03
C ASN A 82 -13.57 -4.54 -4.54
N ASP A 83 -13.02 -5.42 -5.37
CA ASP A 83 -13.20 -5.30 -6.83
C ASP A 83 -14.49 -5.93 -7.39
N ARG A 84 -15.26 -6.65 -6.57
CA ARG A 84 -16.48 -7.31 -7.04
C ARG A 84 -17.75 -6.44 -7.04
N ARG A 85 -17.69 -5.18 -6.61
CA ARG A 85 -18.88 -4.32 -6.52
C ARG A 85 -19.00 -3.20 -7.55
N ARG A 86 -18.08 -3.09 -8.51
CA ARG A 86 -18.11 -1.99 -9.51
C ARG A 86 -18.56 -2.36 -10.92
N ASN A 87 -18.77 -3.63 -11.22
CA ASN A 87 -19.10 -4.06 -12.59
C ASN A 87 -20.58 -4.45 -12.80
N ASP A 88 -21.46 -4.18 -11.84
CA ASP A 88 -22.88 -4.50 -11.98
C ASP A 88 -23.75 -3.24 -12.18
N ARG A 89 -23.25 -2.27 -12.93
CA ARG A 89 -24.09 -1.26 -13.57
C ARG A 89 -24.25 -1.65 -15.02
N GLY A 90 -25.22 -2.56 -15.24
CA GLY A 90 -25.72 -2.89 -16.57
C GLY A 90 -26.13 -1.64 -17.36
N PRO A 91 -26.13 -1.71 -18.70
CA PRO A 91 -26.44 -0.57 -19.54
C PRO A 91 -27.86 -0.08 -19.24
N ARG A 92 -27.95 1.19 -18.88
CA ARG A 92 -29.21 1.88 -18.60
C ARG A 92 -30.02 1.92 -19.88
N GLY A 93 -31.09 1.10 -19.93
CA GLY A 93 -31.96 0.96 -21.07
C GLY A 93 -32.39 2.30 -21.64
N GLU A 94 -32.30 2.39 -22.95
CA GLU A 94 -32.86 3.45 -23.80
C GLU A 94 -34.32 3.69 -23.45
N ARG A 95 -34.63 4.89 -23.03
CA ARG A 95 -36.01 5.37 -22.92
C ARG A 95 -36.54 5.53 -24.33
N ARG A 96 -37.29 4.54 -24.78
CA ARG A 96 -38.11 4.61 -25.98
C ARG A 96 -39.06 5.80 -25.91
N GLY A 97 -39.20 6.42 -27.05
CA GLY A 97 -39.87 7.64 -27.43
C GLY A 97 -41.27 7.85 -26.87
N ARG A 98 -41.50 9.12 -26.60
CA ARG A 98 -42.81 9.70 -26.44
C ARG A 98 -43.57 9.53 -27.77
N GLN A 99 -44.56 8.71 -27.78
CA GLN A 99 -45.57 8.66 -28.83
C GLN A 99 -46.52 9.83 -28.73
N ASP A 100 -46.77 10.39 -29.87
CA ASP A 100 -47.68 11.41 -30.29
C ASP A 100 -48.93 11.62 -29.48
N ARG A 101 -49.16 12.89 -29.15
CA ARG A 101 -50.40 13.44 -28.61
C ARG A 101 -51.29 13.84 -29.80
N PRO A 102 -52.50 13.30 -30.00
CA PRO A 102 -53.34 13.74 -31.12
C PRO A 102 -53.89 15.17 -30.88
N GLU A 103 -53.83 15.97 -31.92
CA GLU A 103 -54.42 17.27 -31.98
C GLU A 103 -55.93 17.25 -31.80
N ARG A 104 -56.40 18.10 -30.89
CA ARG A 104 -57.81 18.36 -30.65
C ARG A 104 -58.24 19.38 -31.68
N LYS A 105 -59.03 18.98 -32.67
CA LYS A 105 -59.73 19.84 -33.57
C LYS A 105 -60.83 20.56 -32.81
N GLU A 106 -60.73 21.88 -32.67
CA GLU A 106 -61.86 22.73 -32.34
C GLU A 106 -62.67 22.93 -33.61
N GLY A 107 -63.91 22.45 -33.58
CA GLY A 107 -64.93 22.78 -34.54
C GLY A 107 -65.67 24.02 -34.07
N GLY A 108 -65.69 25.04 -34.92
CA GLY A 108 -66.49 26.21 -34.73
C GLY A 108 -67.97 25.98 -35.09
N ASN A 109 -68.80 26.69 -34.46
CA ASN A 109 -69.91 27.49 -34.99
C ASN A 109 -70.41 28.41 -33.86
#